data_a1164a43d38b39f55c0976aec9f2c287
#
_entry.id   a1164a43d38b39f55c0976aec9f2c287
#
_cell.length_a   1.000
_cell.length_b   1.000
_cell.length_c   1.000
_cell.angle_alpha   90.00
_cell.angle_beta   90.00
_cell.angle_gamma   90.00
#
_symmetry.space_group_name_H-M   'P 1'
#
loop_
_entity.id
_entity.type
_entity.pdbx_description
1 polymer ?
#
loop_
_entity_poly.entity_id
_entity_poly.type
_entity_poly.pdbx_seq_one_letter_code
_entity_poly.pdbx_strand_id
1 'polypeptide(L)'
;MRVALVEKFGGPEVLIPAELPDPVAGPDEVVVAVDHIDTLFVQTQIRAGAFGEYFDVKPPYVPGGGVSGTVTSTGAEVDPAVWAGRRVIAAVDPGSYASLAAVPVDHLVPVPDGLGLREAAALVHDSVTALALLDLTALKAGETVLITGASGGMGTLLVQLARARGARVVGVARGPEKVALVRELGAHEVVDAASTDWPRHAAEALGGAGADVVLDGVGGELGAAAFPLTAHGGRFSAHGAPTGHGFAAVPADEAGRRAITVLGIADVQLTPSRRVALATRALEEAAAGRLRTVIGAVYPLERAGEAHAAIEGRGLVGKVVLSV
;
A
#
# COMPACT_ATOMS: atom_id res chain seq x y z
N MET A 1 -22.43 -1.20 15.43
CA MET A 1 -20.95 -1.25 15.31
C MET A 1 -20.35 0.15 15.39
N ARG A 2 -19.17 0.28 15.99
CA ARG A 2 -18.40 1.54 15.97
C ARG A 2 -17.79 1.75 14.58
N VAL A 3 -17.78 3.00 14.11
CA VAL A 3 -17.18 3.38 12.81
C VAL A 3 -16.48 4.72 12.91
N ALA A 4 -15.58 5.00 11.96
CA ALA A 4 -15.14 6.35 11.65
C ALA A 4 -15.87 6.82 10.38
N LEU A 5 -16.68 7.88 10.48
CA LEU A 5 -17.58 8.35 9.43
C LEU A 5 -17.08 9.67 8.82
N VAL A 6 -17.15 9.78 7.51
CA VAL A 6 -16.95 11.04 6.77
C VAL A 6 -18.31 11.61 6.41
N GLU A 7 -18.74 12.67 7.09
CA GLU A 7 -20.05 13.31 6.82
C GLU A 7 -19.99 14.28 5.63
N LYS A 8 -18.85 14.85 5.36
CA LYS A 8 -18.57 15.77 4.24
C LYS A 8 -17.11 15.68 3.84
N PHE A 9 -16.77 16.04 2.62
CA PHE A 9 -15.38 16.18 2.22
C PHE A 9 -14.68 17.31 2.99
N GLY A 10 -13.40 17.12 3.31
CA GLY A 10 -12.65 18.11 4.08
C GLY A 10 -11.30 17.62 4.60
N GLY A 11 -10.75 18.29 5.61
CA GLY A 11 -9.54 17.91 6.31
C GLY A 11 -9.74 16.70 7.25
N PRO A 12 -8.69 16.28 7.98
CA PRO A 12 -8.76 15.13 8.90
C PRO A 12 -9.88 15.21 9.95
N GLU A 13 -10.29 16.41 10.32
CA GLU A 13 -11.33 16.70 11.31
C GLU A 13 -12.75 16.26 10.91
N VAL A 14 -12.98 16.00 9.62
CA VAL A 14 -14.31 15.53 9.15
C VAL A 14 -14.50 14.02 9.35
N LEU A 15 -13.45 13.32 9.75
CA LEU A 15 -13.49 11.89 10.07
C LEU A 15 -13.82 11.71 11.54
N ILE A 16 -15.07 11.44 11.84
CA ILE A 16 -15.62 11.44 13.20
C ILE A 16 -16.04 10.04 13.66
N PRO A 17 -15.91 9.72 14.97
CA PRO A 17 -16.49 8.51 15.53
C PRO A 17 -18.02 8.52 15.43
N ALA A 18 -18.60 7.41 15.05
CA ALA A 18 -20.04 7.21 14.96
C ALA A 18 -20.43 5.75 15.27
N GLU A 19 -21.72 5.51 15.40
CA GLU A 19 -22.30 4.18 15.52
C GLU A 19 -23.28 3.91 14.39
N LEU A 20 -23.16 2.74 13.79
CA LEU A 20 -24.08 2.23 12.77
C LEU A 20 -24.65 0.87 13.21
N PRO A 21 -25.77 0.40 12.62
CA PRO A 21 -26.24 -0.97 12.81
C PRO A 21 -25.13 -1.98 12.48
N ASP A 22 -25.11 -3.09 13.21
CA ASP A 22 -24.19 -4.19 12.91
C ASP A 22 -24.52 -4.80 11.54
N PRO A 23 -23.51 -5.16 10.74
CA PRO A 23 -23.74 -5.83 9.48
C PRO A 23 -24.24 -7.25 9.70
N VAL A 24 -25.08 -7.72 8.80
CA VAL A 24 -25.54 -9.12 8.76
C VAL A 24 -24.91 -9.76 7.54
N ALA A 25 -24.31 -10.94 7.71
CA ALA A 25 -23.71 -11.68 6.60
C ALA A 25 -24.78 -12.05 5.56
N GLY A 26 -24.53 -11.70 4.29
CA GLY A 26 -25.27 -12.25 3.16
C GLY A 26 -25.05 -13.77 3.03
N PRO A 27 -25.75 -14.45 2.11
CA PRO A 27 -25.67 -15.91 2.00
C PRO A 27 -24.25 -16.44 1.87
N ASP A 28 -23.40 -15.80 1.08
CA ASP A 28 -22.02 -16.16 0.74
C ASP A 28 -20.96 -15.31 1.50
N GLU A 29 -21.39 -14.59 2.53
CA GLU A 29 -20.53 -13.69 3.32
C GLU A 29 -20.25 -14.23 4.72
N VAL A 30 -19.29 -13.60 5.35
CA VAL A 30 -19.01 -13.72 6.79
C VAL A 30 -19.03 -12.33 7.43
N VAL A 31 -19.24 -12.26 8.75
CA VAL A 31 -18.94 -11.07 9.54
C VAL A 31 -17.61 -11.27 10.26
N VAL A 32 -16.70 -10.33 10.07
CA VAL A 32 -15.40 -10.28 10.73
C VAL A 32 -15.47 -9.27 11.87
N ALA A 33 -15.17 -9.71 13.10
CA ALA A 33 -14.83 -8.80 14.19
C ALA A 33 -13.43 -8.26 13.90
N VAL A 34 -13.36 -6.97 13.62
CA VAL A 34 -12.14 -6.30 13.19
C VAL A 34 -11.23 -6.06 14.39
N ASP A 35 -9.97 -6.42 14.24
CA ASP A 35 -8.88 -6.19 15.21
C ASP A 35 -8.03 -4.99 14.79
N HIS A 36 -7.57 -4.98 13.51
CA HIS A 36 -6.83 -3.86 12.94
C HIS A 36 -7.30 -3.55 11.52
N ILE A 37 -7.13 -2.29 11.15
CA ILE A 37 -7.56 -1.74 9.86
C ILE A 37 -6.35 -1.23 9.10
N ASP A 38 -6.26 -1.59 7.83
CA ASP A 38 -5.30 -1.06 6.88
C ASP A 38 -5.66 0.38 6.49
N THR A 39 -4.73 1.32 6.62
CA THR A 39 -4.90 2.69 6.18
C THR A 39 -4.10 2.96 4.91
N LEU A 40 -4.71 3.65 3.95
CA LEU A 40 -4.07 3.98 2.69
C LEU A 40 -3.95 5.50 2.53
N PHE A 41 -2.85 5.95 1.92
CA PHE A 41 -2.70 7.38 1.62
C PHE A 41 -3.85 7.91 0.75
N VAL A 42 -4.30 7.12 -0.23
CA VAL A 42 -5.41 7.50 -1.12
C VAL A 42 -6.70 7.78 -0.35
N GLN A 43 -6.93 7.13 0.79
CA GLN A 43 -8.11 7.40 1.63
C GLN A 43 -8.11 8.84 2.19
N THR A 44 -6.94 9.40 2.45
CA THR A 44 -6.83 10.81 2.88
C THR A 44 -7.24 11.76 1.75
N GLN A 45 -6.91 11.41 0.51
CA GLN A 45 -7.23 12.20 -0.67
C GLN A 45 -8.72 12.08 -1.04
N ILE A 46 -9.30 10.87 -0.99
CA ILE A 46 -10.74 10.66 -1.19
C ILE A 46 -11.53 11.44 -0.15
N ARG A 47 -11.15 11.35 1.14
CA ARG A 47 -11.78 12.13 2.21
C ARG A 47 -11.72 13.64 1.95
N ALA A 48 -10.64 14.13 1.36
CA ALA A 48 -10.49 15.54 1.00
C ALA A 48 -11.30 15.94 -0.25
N GLY A 49 -11.96 14.98 -0.93
CA GLY A 49 -12.73 15.22 -2.14
C GLY A 49 -11.92 15.18 -3.43
N ALA A 50 -10.68 14.69 -3.37
CA ALA A 50 -9.87 14.48 -4.55
C ALA A 50 -10.25 13.18 -5.29
N PHE A 51 -9.92 13.12 -6.59
CA PHE A 51 -10.13 11.93 -7.42
C PHE A 51 -11.58 11.45 -7.59
N GLY A 52 -12.57 12.36 -7.49
CA GLY A 52 -13.99 12.01 -7.70
C GLY A 52 -14.30 11.42 -9.08
N GLU A 53 -13.42 11.56 -10.06
CA GLU A 53 -13.49 10.90 -11.37
C GLU A 53 -13.08 9.42 -11.36
N TYR A 54 -12.31 8.99 -10.32
CA TYR A 54 -11.85 7.61 -10.15
C TYR A 54 -12.60 6.85 -9.06
N PHE A 55 -13.10 7.58 -8.05
CA PHE A 55 -13.79 7.01 -6.90
C PHE A 55 -15.18 7.63 -6.75
N ASP A 56 -16.23 6.88 -7.09
CA ASP A 56 -17.63 7.33 -6.91
C ASP A 56 -18.05 7.21 -5.45
N VAL A 57 -17.41 8.02 -4.59
CA VAL A 57 -17.69 8.08 -3.15
C VAL A 57 -18.36 9.40 -2.84
N LYS A 58 -19.47 9.34 -2.09
CA LYS A 58 -20.24 10.52 -1.66
C LYS A 58 -20.48 10.46 -0.16
N PRO A 59 -20.18 11.53 0.59
CA PRO A 59 -20.56 11.61 2.00
C PRO A 59 -22.10 11.56 2.20
N PRO A 60 -22.60 10.97 3.30
CA PRO A 60 -21.81 10.32 4.34
C PRO A 60 -21.33 8.91 3.93
N TYR A 61 -20.10 8.53 4.29
CA TYR A 61 -19.57 7.19 4.04
C TYR A 61 -18.53 6.78 5.10
N VAL A 62 -18.35 5.48 5.27
CA VAL A 62 -17.26 4.89 6.06
C VAL A 62 -16.10 4.59 5.12
N PRO A 63 -14.91 5.20 5.30
CA PRO A 63 -13.75 4.92 4.47
C PRO A 63 -13.17 3.54 4.75
N GLY A 64 -12.11 3.22 4.02
CA GLY A 64 -11.29 2.06 4.35
C GLY A 64 -10.63 1.43 3.17
N GLY A 65 -9.74 0.49 3.48
CA GLY A 65 -8.94 -0.27 2.52
C GLY A 65 -9.03 -1.76 2.80
N GLY A 66 -8.92 -2.17 4.05
CA GLY A 66 -8.98 -3.57 4.42
C GLY A 66 -8.90 -3.78 5.92
N VAL A 67 -9.15 -5.00 6.34
CA VAL A 67 -9.21 -5.40 7.73
C VAL A 67 -8.37 -6.64 8.00
N SER A 68 -7.94 -6.78 9.24
CA SER A 68 -7.61 -8.06 9.86
C SER A 68 -8.52 -8.30 11.05
N GLY A 69 -8.90 -9.53 11.31
CA GLY A 69 -9.80 -9.84 12.42
C GLY A 69 -10.14 -11.32 12.50
N THR A 70 -11.24 -11.60 13.22
CA THR A 70 -11.73 -12.96 13.45
C THR A 70 -13.16 -13.09 12.97
N VAL A 71 -13.46 -14.15 12.22
CA VAL A 71 -14.81 -14.44 11.74
C VAL A 71 -15.72 -14.80 12.93
N THR A 72 -16.84 -14.07 13.07
CA THR A 72 -17.80 -14.25 14.18
C THR A 72 -19.13 -14.84 13.76
N SER A 73 -19.52 -14.65 12.50
CA SER A 73 -20.73 -15.28 11.95
C SER A 73 -20.57 -15.56 10.46
N THR A 74 -21.37 -16.49 9.96
CA THR A 74 -21.34 -16.92 8.55
C THR A 74 -22.75 -16.85 7.97
N GLY A 75 -22.83 -16.54 6.67
CA GLY A 75 -24.06 -16.64 5.90
C GLY A 75 -24.48 -18.08 5.65
N ALA A 76 -25.67 -18.26 5.09
CA ALA A 76 -26.30 -19.58 4.97
C ALA A 76 -25.59 -20.54 3.99
N GLU A 77 -24.81 -20.01 3.04
CA GLU A 77 -24.06 -20.81 2.05
C GLU A 77 -22.59 -21.01 2.48
N VAL A 78 -22.17 -20.46 3.62
CA VAL A 78 -20.79 -20.57 4.12
C VAL A 78 -20.71 -21.61 5.22
N ASP A 79 -19.81 -22.59 5.08
CA ASP A 79 -19.60 -23.62 6.09
C ASP A 79 -18.96 -23.02 7.37
N PRO A 80 -19.70 -22.98 8.50
CA PRO A 80 -19.17 -22.43 9.74
C PRO A 80 -18.03 -23.28 10.33
N ALA A 81 -17.97 -24.58 10.03
CA ALA A 81 -16.88 -25.43 10.50
C ALA A 81 -15.54 -25.05 9.87
N VAL A 82 -15.57 -24.43 8.71
CA VAL A 82 -14.37 -23.93 8.01
C VAL A 82 -13.96 -22.54 8.49
N TRP A 83 -14.93 -21.66 8.75
CA TRP A 83 -14.63 -20.23 8.89
C TRP A 83 -14.85 -19.64 10.29
N ALA A 84 -15.78 -20.16 11.09
CA ALA A 84 -16.05 -19.58 12.41
C ALA A 84 -14.81 -19.61 13.31
N GLY A 85 -14.49 -18.47 13.93
CA GLY A 85 -13.31 -18.30 14.77
C GLY A 85 -11.98 -18.18 14.01
N ARG A 86 -12.00 -18.22 12.68
CA ARG A 86 -10.79 -18.11 11.88
C ARG A 86 -10.25 -16.68 11.84
N ARG A 87 -8.94 -16.54 12.00
CA ARG A 87 -8.22 -15.28 11.81
C ARG A 87 -8.00 -15.03 10.33
N VAL A 88 -8.40 -13.86 9.85
CA VAL A 88 -8.40 -13.53 8.42
C VAL A 88 -7.94 -12.10 8.16
N ILE A 89 -7.51 -11.84 6.93
CA ILE A 89 -7.51 -10.51 6.35
C ILE A 89 -8.48 -10.47 5.17
N ALA A 90 -8.98 -9.28 4.87
CA ALA A 90 -9.77 -9.01 3.67
C ALA A 90 -9.61 -7.58 3.20
N ALA A 91 -9.63 -7.37 1.88
CA ALA A 91 -9.83 -6.04 1.30
C ALA A 91 -11.32 -5.70 1.41
N VAL A 92 -11.63 -4.55 2.01
CA VAL A 92 -12.98 -4.01 2.20
C VAL A 92 -12.94 -2.53 1.86
N ASP A 93 -13.36 -2.17 0.67
CA ASP A 93 -13.29 -0.79 0.18
C ASP A 93 -14.58 -0.43 -0.59
N PRO A 94 -15.35 0.56 -0.11
CA PRO A 94 -15.27 1.25 1.19
C PRO A 94 -15.83 0.42 2.36
N GLY A 95 -15.69 0.92 3.60
CA GLY A 95 -16.40 0.40 4.76
C GLY A 95 -15.55 -0.24 5.85
N SER A 96 -14.22 -0.34 5.69
CA SER A 96 -13.39 -1.06 6.66
C SER A 96 -13.06 -0.28 7.93
N TYR A 97 -13.29 1.05 8.00
CA TYR A 97 -13.09 1.82 9.24
C TYR A 97 -14.25 1.57 10.22
N ALA A 98 -14.39 0.33 10.60
CA ALA A 98 -15.50 -0.18 11.40
C ALA A 98 -15.05 -1.30 12.33
N SER A 99 -15.78 -1.53 13.41
CA SER A 99 -15.50 -2.63 14.34
C SER A 99 -16.01 -4.00 13.84
N LEU A 100 -16.88 -4.01 12.84
CA LEU A 100 -17.37 -5.22 12.17
C LEU A 100 -17.37 -4.98 10.66
N ALA A 101 -17.08 -6.03 9.88
CA ALA A 101 -17.14 -5.97 8.42
C ALA A 101 -17.83 -7.23 7.85
N ALA A 102 -18.82 -7.04 6.98
CA ALA A 102 -19.35 -8.13 6.16
C ALA A 102 -18.44 -8.30 4.93
N VAL A 103 -18.02 -9.52 4.63
CA VAL A 103 -17.03 -9.83 3.62
C VAL A 103 -17.43 -11.10 2.85
N PRO A 104 -17.43 -11.09 1.50
CA PRO A 104 -17.58 -12.29 0.70
C PRO A 104 -16.49 -13.32 1.05
N VAL A 105 -16.87 -14.58 1.18
CA VAL A 105 -15.97 -15.65 1.63
C VAL A 105 -14.78 -15.86 0.70
N ASP A 106 -14.94 -15.62 -0.59
CA ASP A 106 -13.88 -15.72 -1.60
C ASP A 106 -12.87 -14.56 -1.59
N HIS A 107 -13.12 -13.52 -0.79
CA HIS A 107 -12.18 -12.43 -0.55
C HIS A 107 -11.32 -12.63 0.72
N LEU A 108 -11.64 -13.65 1.50
CA LEU A 108 -10.92 -13.91 2.75
C LEU A 108 -9.56 -14.57 2.51
N VAL A 109 -8.58 -14.12 3.25
CA VAL A 109 -7.26 -14.77 3.32
C VAL A 109 -6.98 -15.16 4.76
N PRO A 110 -6.84 -16.46 5.08
CA PRO A 110 -6.48 -16.90 6.42
C PRO A 110 -5.11 -16.35 6.84
N VAL A 111 -5.02 -15.85 8.06
CA VAL A 111 -3.74 -15.41 8.64
C VAL A 111 -2.99 -16.62 9.18
N PRO A 112 -1.76 -16.90 8.73
CA PRO A 112 -0.95 -18.02 9.22
C PRO A 112 -0.69 -17.93 10.73
N ASP A 113 -0.49 -19.09 11.35
CA ASP A 113 -0.06 -19.16 12.73
C ASP A 113 1.29 -18.45 12.92
N GLY A 114 1.42 -17.76 14.07
CA GLY A 114 2.62 -16.98 14.38
C GLY A 114 2.66 -15.56 13.83
N LEU A 115 1.83 -15.20 12.84
CA LEU A 115 1.70 -13.83 12.39
C LEU A 115 0.62 -13.08 13.18
N GLY A 116 0.95 -11.88 13.68
CA GLY A 116 0.00 -11.01 14.39
C GLY A 116 -1.05 -10.40 13.45
N LEU A 117 -2.27 -10.14 13.95
CA LEU A 117 -3.31 -9.47 13.17
C LEU A 117 -2.92 -8.05 12.78
N ARG A 118 -2.18 -7.35 13.64
CA ARG A 118 -1.63 -6.02 13.35
C ARG A 118 -0.69 -6.03 12.14
N GLU A 119 0.24 -6.97 12.11
CA GLU A 119 1.19 -7.16 11.01
C GLU A 119 0.45 -7.61 9.75
N ALA A 120 -0.55 -8.47 9.88
CA ALA A 120 -1.38 -8.93 8.77
C ALA A 120 -2.20 -7.79 8.14
N ALA A 121 -2.79 -6.89 8.96
CA ALA A 121 -3.48 -5.70 8.47
C ALA A 121 -2.59 -4.82 7.59
N ALA A 122 -1.34 -4.62 7.98
CA ALA A 122 -0.38 -3.81 7.23
C ALA A 122 0.00 -4.40 5.85
N LEU A 123 -0.40 -5.63 5.56
CA LEU A 123 -0.13 -6.32 4.31
C LEU A 123 -1.31 -6.37 3.34
N VAL A 124 -2.53 -6.02 3.76
CA VAL A 124 -3.76 -6.23 2.96
C VAL A 124 -3.67 -5.65 1.54
N HIS A 125 -3.26 -4.39 1.39
CA HIS A 125 -3.18 -3.72 0.09
C HIS A 125 -1.75 -3.56 -0.41
N ASP A 126 -0.87 -3.03 0.44
CA ASP A 126 0.47 -2.64 0.02
C ASP A 126 1.29 -3.83 -0.47
N SER A 127 1.16 -5.01 0.15
CA SER A 127 1.88 -6.21 -0.27
C SER A 127 1.38 -6.74 -1.61
N VAL A 128 0.06 -6.74 -1.80
CA VAL A 128 -0.59 -7.19 -3.05
C VAL A 128 -0.17 -6.30 -4.21
N THR A 129 -0.24 -4.98 -4.01
CA THR A 129 0.16 -4.01 -5.04
C THR A 129 1.66 -4.09 -5.31
N ALA A 130 2.51 -4.21 -4.28
CA ALA A 130 3.95 -4.36 -4.44
C ALA A 130 4.31 -5.60 -5.27
N LEU A 131 3.72 -6.76 -4.95
CA LEU A 131 3.94 -7.99 -5.72
C LEU A 131 3.45 -7.85 -7.16
N ALA A 132 2.26 -7.26 -7.36
CA ALA A 132 1.69 -7.05 -8.68
C ALA A 132 2.54 -6.10 -9.54
N LEU A 133 3.10 -5.02 -8.97
CA LEU A 133 4.00 -4.09 -9.65
C LEU A 133 5.31 -4.77 -10.07
N LEU A 134 5.88 -5.61 -9.21
CA LEU A 134 7.07 -6.38 -9.54
C LEU A 134 6.81 -7.42 -10.64
N ASP A 135 5.60 -7.99 -10.70
CA ASP A 135 5.18 -8.89 -11.78
C ASP A 135 4.93 -8.11 -13.08
N LEU A 136 4.20 -6.98 -13.00
CA LEU A 136 3.88 -6.11 -14.14
C LEU A 136 5.14 -5.56 -14.82
N THR A 137 6.12 -5.13 -14.02
CA THR A 137 7.40 -4.65 -14.53
C THR A 137 8.35 -5.78 -14.93
N ALA A 138 7.96 -7.03 -14.71
CA ALA A 138 8.75 -8.23 -14.98
C ALA A 138 10.20 -8.10 -14.45
N LEU A 139 10.36 -7.56 -13.23
CA LEU A 139 11.66 -7.39 -12.58
C LEU A 139 12.38 -8.73 -12.42
N LYS A 140 13.62 -8.82 -12.91
CA LYS A 140 14.44 -10.05 -12.95
C LYS A 140 15.62 -9.96 -11.99
N ALA A 141 16.15 -11.12 -11.63
CA ALA A 141 17.44 -11.20 -10.92
C ALA A 141 18.56 -10.58 -11.74
N GLY A 142 19.44 -9.84 -11.07
CA GLY A 142 20.55 -9.12 -11.68
C GLY A 142 20.18 -7.72 -12.24
N GLU A 143 18.90 -7.39 -12.41
CA GLU A 143 18.49 -6.03 -12.79
C GLU A 143 18.62 -5.05 -11.62
N THR A 144 18.77 -3.78 -11.95
CA THR A 144 18.78 -2.68 -10.97
C THR A 144 17.44 -1.98 -10.93
N VAL A 145 16.86 -1.83 -9.73
CA VAL A 145 15.61 -1.12 -9.50
C VAL A 145 15.82 0.13 -8.64
N LEU A 146 15.26 1.26 -9.08
CA LEU A 146 15.15 2.48 -8.30
C LEU A 146 13.73 2.57 -7.71
N ILE A 147 13.63 2.77 -6.40
CA ILE A 147 12.34 2.85 -5.69
C ILE A 147 12.24 4.22 -5.02
N THR A 148 11.31 5.08 -5.46
CA THR A 148 11.00 6.33 -4.76
C THR A 148 9.97 6.09 -3.67
N GLY A 149 10.00 6.93 -2.60
CA GLY A 149 9.15 6.70 -1.45
C GLY A 149 9.45 5.39 -0.70
N ALA A 150 10.72 4.94 -0.76
CA ALA A 150 11.17 3.63 -0.27
C ALA A 150 10.92 3.39 1.23
N SER A 151 10.68 4.44 2.03
CA SER A 151 10.39 4.36 3.47
C SER A 151 8.91 4.35 3.82
N GLY A 152 8.01 4.47 2.85
CA GLY A 152 6.55 4.39 3.04
C GLY A 152 6.05 2.94 3.20
N GLY A 153 4.76 2.75 3.48
CA GLY A 153 4.16 1.43 3.66
C GLY A 153 4.54 0.45 2.54
N MET A 154 4.13 0.74 1.32
CA MET A 154 4.43 -0.10 0.15
C MET A 154 5.92 -0.08 -0.20
N GLY A 155 6.61 1.07 -0.06
CA GLY A 155 8.04 1.21 -0.39
C GLY A 155 8.92 0.26 0.42
N THR A 156 8.64 0.10 1.73
CA THR A 156 9.38 -0.83 2.61
C THR A 156 9.23 -2.30 2.18
N LEU A 157 8.07 -2.66 1.63
CA LEU A 157 7.82 -4.00 1.09
C LEU A 157 8.49 -4.17 -0.28
N LEU A 158 8.41 -3.18 -1.16
CA LEU A 158 9.06 -3.21 -2.48
C LEU A 158 10.58 -3.41 -2.37
N VAL A 159 11.25 -2.74 -1.42
CA VAL A 159 12.68 -2.91 -1.17
C VAL A 159 13.02 -4.37 -0.86
N GLN A 160 12.31 -4.97 0.07
CA GLN A 160 12.53 -6.35 0.49
C GLN A 160 12.20 -7.37 -0.61
N LEU A 161 11.04 -7.20 -1.26
CA LEU A 161 10.55 -8.11 -2.30
C LEU A 161 11.42 -8.05 -3.57
N ALA A 162 11.88 -6.86 -3.96
CA ALA A 162 12.80 -6.70 -5.10
C ALA A 162 14.17 -7.35 -4.80
N ARG A 163 14.69 -7.13 -3.57
CA ARG A 163 15.91 -7.81 -3.13
C ARG A 163 15.75 -9.34 -3.14
N ALA A 164 14.63 -9.85 -2.63
CA ALA A 164 14.35 -11.30 -2.62
C ALA A 164 14.26 -11.89 -4.04
N ARG A 165 13.92 -11.09 -5.05
CA ARG A 165 13.99 -11.46 -6.48
C ARG A 165 15.42 -11.45 -7.05
N GLY A 166 16.41 -11.07 -6.26
CA GLY A 166 17.82 -10.97 -6.72
C GLY A 166 18.13 -9.69 -7.48
N ALA A 167 17.30 -8.66 -7.41
CA ALA A 167 17.57 -7.36 -8.01
C ALA A 167 18.50 -6.52 -7.13
N ARG A 168 19.29 -5.64 -7.76
CA ARG A 168 20.02 -4.59 -7.08
C ARG A 168 19.08 -3.43 -6.79
N VAL A 169 18.88 -3.09 -5.50
CA VAL A 169 17.91 -2.08 -5.05
C VAL A 169 18.61 -0.77 -4.71
N VAL A 170 18.17 0.32 -5.33
CA VAL A 170 18.51 1.71 -4.98
C VAL A 170 17.24 2.36 -4.43
N GLY A 171 17.26 2.71 -3.14
CA GLY A 171 16.11 3.36 -2.49
C GLY A 171 16.26 4.88 -2.46
N VAL A 172 15.14 5.61 -2.62
CA VAL A 172 15.08 7.05 -2.41
C VAL A 172 14.16 7.34 -1.24
N ALA A 173 14.69 7.99 -0.21
CA ALA A 173 13.98 8.34 1.01
C ALA A 173 14.40 9.74 1.47
N ARG A 174 13.62 10.39 2.34
CA ARG A 174 13.90 11.76 2.80
C ARG A 174 14.31 11.78 4.27
N GLY A 175 15.54 12.21 4.53
CA GLY A 175 16.09 12.41 5.87
C GLY A 175 16.75 11.14 6.46
N PRO A 176 17.62 11.33 7.45
CA PRO A 176 18.58 10.31 7.90
C PRO A 176 17.91 9.07 8.48
N GLU A 177 16.83 9.21 9.24
CA GLU A 177 16.09 8.09 9.83
C GLU A 177 15.49 7.18 8.76
N LYS A 178 14.85 7.78 7.75
CA LYS A 178 14.23 7.04 6.63
C LYS A 178 15.29 6.36 5.75
N VAL A 179 16.42 7.03 5.53
CA VAL A 179 17.57 6.48 4.81
C VAL A 179 18.14 5.26 5.56
N ALA A 180 18.29 5.36 6.88
CA ALA A 180 18.79 4.26 7.70
C ALA A 180 17.86 3.05 7.65
N LEU A 181 16.54 3.26 7.80
CA LEU A 181 15.54 2.21 7.68
C LEU A 181 15.60 1.49 6.33
N VAL A 182 15.62 2.24 5.23
CA VAL A 182 15.63 1.65 3.88
C VAL A 182 16.89 0.81 3.64
N ARG A 183 18.03 1.24 4.20
CA ARG A 183 19.28 0.46 4.17
C ARG A 183 19.16 -0.82 5.01
N GLU A 184 18.59 -0.74 6.20
CA GLU A 184 18.33 -1.89 7.08
C GLU A 184 17.43 -2.94 6.41
N LEU A 185 16.41 -2.49 5.64
CA LEU A 185 15.52 -3.36 4.88
C LEU A 185 16.19 -4.03 3.67
N GLY A 186 17.43 -3.68 3.39
CA GLY A 186 18.28 -4.37 2.44
C GLY A 186 18.44 -3.68 1.10
N ALA A 187 18.14 -2.39 0.97
CA ALA A 187 18.58 -1.63 -0.21
C ALA A 187 20.12 -1.62 -0.29
N HIS A 188 20.66 -1.80 -1.49
CA HIS A 188 22.10 -1.81 -1.72
C HIS A 188 22.68 -0.39 -1.61
N GLU A 189 21.92 0.59 -2.10
CA GLU A 189 22.23 2.01 -1.96
C GLU A 189 20.97 2.77 -1.56
N VAL A 190 21.14 3.86 -0.83
CA VAL A 190 20.02 4.74 -0.44
C VAL A 190 20.40 6.18 -0.62
N VAL A 191 19.58 6.91 -1.36
CA VAL A 191 19.77 8.32 -1.69
C VAL A 191 18.80 9.18 -0.87
N ASP A 192 19.34 10.24 -0.26
CA ASP A 192 18.52 11.18 0.52
C ASP A 192 17.91 12.27 -0.38
N ALA A 193 16.59 12.20 -0.57
CA ALA A 193 15.82 13.21 -1.31
C ALA A 193 15.57 14.52 -0.53
N ALA A 194 16.19 14.72 0.63
CA ALA A 194 16.26 16.02 1.27
C ALA A 194 17.25 16.96 0.53
N SER A 195 18.26 16.38 -0.14
CA SER A 195 19.18 17.10 -1.02
C SER A 195 18.51 17.46 -2.34
N THR A 196 18.67 18.67 -2.82
CA THR A 196 18.25 19.09 -4.18
C THR A 196 19.00 18.34 -5.29
N ASP A 197 20.22 17.88 -4.98
CA ASP A 197 21.09 17.12 -5.91
C ASP A 197 20.82 15.62 -5.89
N TRP A 198 19.74 15.17 -5.26
CA TRP A 198 19.41 13.74 -5.15
C TRP A 198 19.37 13.01 -6.50
N PRO A 199 18.94 13.61 -7.65
CA PRO A 199 18.94 12.90 -8.92
C PRO A 199 20.37 12.57 -9.39
N ARG A 200 21.33 13.46 -9.18
CA ARG A 200 22.76 13.23 -9.48
C ARG A 200 23.32 12.11 -8.60
N HIS A 201 23.03 12.16 -7.28
CA HIS A 201 23.47 11.10 -6.36
C HIS A 201 22.84 9.74 -6.73
N ALA A 202 21.59 9.74 -7.19
CA ALA A 202 20.93 8.52 -7.67
C ALA A 202 21.58 7.99 -8.97
N ALA A 203 21.91 8.86 -9.91
CA ALA A 203 22.64 8.48 -11.12
C ALA A 203 24.01 7.87 -10.79
N GLU A 204 24.74 8.42 -9.83
CA GLU A 204 26.01 7.88 -9.32
C GLU A 204 25.81 6.49 -8.68
N ALA A 205 24.79 6.37 -7.81
CA ALA A 205 24.42 5.10 -7.17
C ALA A 205 24.00 4.03 -8.18
N LEU A 206 23.44 4.42 -9.32
CA LEU A 206 23.08 3.55 -10.45
C LEU A 206 24.26 3.21 -11.35
N GLY A 207 25.46 3.76 -11.10
CA GLY A 207 26.66 3.53 -11.92
C GLY A 207 26.61 4.18 -13.30
N GLY A 208 25.74 5.16 -13.52
CA GLY A 208 25.58 5.91 -14.77
C GLY A 208 24.80 5.19 -15.89
N ALA A 209 24.49 3.90 -15.74
CA ALA A 209 23.73 3.14 -16.74
C ALA A 209 22.21 3.35 -16.65
N GLY A 210 21.73 3.92 -15.53
CA GLY A 210 20.32 4.02 -15.19
C GLY A 210 19.77 2.74 -14.54
N ALA A 211 18.52 2.81 -14.12
CA ALA A 211 17.80 1.67 -13.54
C ALA A 211 17.01 0.91 -14.60
N ASP A 212 17.09 -0.41 -14.63
CA ASP A 212 16.27 -1.25 -15.51
C ASP A 212 14.78 -1.08 -15.20
N VAL A 213 14.45 -0.86 -13.93
CA VAL A 213 13.10 -0.56 -13.46
C VAL A 213 13.12 0.63 -12.52
N VAL A 214 12.21 1.58 -12.73
CA VAL A 214 11.92 2.65 -11.77
C VAL A 214 10.49 2.44 -11.23
N LEU A 215 10.37 2.33 -9.91
CA LEU A 215 9.10 2.22 -9.21
C LEU A 215 8.82 3.54 -8.48
N ASP A 216 8.02 4.42 -9.12
CA ASP A 216 7.72 5.73 -8.54
C ASP A 216 6.44 5.70 -7.70
N GLY A 217 6.62 5.70 -6.39
CA GLY A 217 5.56 5.78 -5.39
C GLY A 217 5.26 7.20 -4.87
N VAL A 218 5.85 8.25 -5.47
CA VAL A 218 5.74 9.63 -4.97
C VAL A 218 5.00 10.56 -5.94
N GLY A 219 5.28 10.45 -7.23
CA GLY A 219 4.70 11.33 -8.25
C GLY A 219 5.22 12.77 -8.20
N GLY A 220 4.51 13.67 -8.89
CA GLY A 220 4.85 15.08 -8.98
C GLY A 220 6.28 15.34 -9.46
N GLU A 221 6.92 16.38 -8.93
CA GLU A 221 8.29 16.76 -9.32
C GLU A 221 9.33 15.68 -9.01
N LEU A 222 9.19 14.96 -7.89
CA LEU A 222 10.13 13.92 -7.52
C LEU A 222 10.07 12.75 -8.52
N GLY A 223 8.86 12.31 -8.87
CA GLY A 223 8.67 11.28 -9.89
C GLY A 223 9.14 11.71 -11.27
N ALA A 224 8.89 12.97 -11.67
CA ALA A 224 9.39 13.55 -12.92
C ALA A 224 10.93 13.57 -12.94
N ALA A 225 11.59 13.86 -11.81
CA ALA A 225 13.03 13.83 -11.68
C ALA A 225 13.61 12.39 -11.63
N ALA A 226 12.80 11.39 -11.26
CA ALA A 226 13.20 9.99 -11.30
C ALA A 226 13.14 9.38 -12.71
N PHE A 227 12.26 9.89 -13.59
CA PHE A 227 12.09 9.34 -14.94
C PHE A 227 13.39 9.31 -15.77
N PRO A 228 14.20 10.38 -15.83
CA PRO A 228 15.47 10.37 -16.56
C PRO A 228 16.48 9.29 -16.10
N LEU A 229 16.35 8.80 -14.87
CA LEU A 229 17.19 7.76 -14.29
C LEU A 229 16.84 6.34 -14.76
N THR A 230 15.75 6.18 -15.53
CA THR A 230 15.42 4.90 -16.18
C THR A 230 16.42 4.60 -17.29
N ALA A 231 16.94 3.38 -17.38
CA ALA A 231 17.83 2.95 -18.46
C ALA A 231 17.11 2.93 -19.82
N HIS A 232 17.87 2.94 -20.91
CA HIS A 232 17.32 2.71 -22.25
C HIS A 232 16.69 1.31 -22.31
N GLY A 233 15.47 1.19 -22.85
CA GLY A 233 14.70 -0.06 -22.87
C GLY A 233 14.15 -0.48 -21.50
N GLY A 234 14.29 0.36 -20.47
CA GLY A 234 13.80 0.11 -19.11
C GLY A 234 12.28 0.25 -18.96
N ARG A 235 11.82 0.10 -17.71
CA ARG A 235 10.40 0.24 -17.34
C ARG A 235 10.27 1.27 -16.24
N PHE A 236 9.32 2.20 -16.40
CA PHE A 236 8.98 3.23 -15.42
C PHE A 236 7.55 3.04 -14.97
N SER A 237 7.33 2.79 -13.69
CA SER A 237 5.98 2.67 -13.11
C SER A 237 5.65 3.90 -12.27
N ALA A 238 4.69 4.72 -12.74
CA ALA A 238 4.10 5.83 -11.99
C ALA A 238 2.87 5.31 -11.23
N HIS A 239 3.06 4.83 -9.99
CA HIS A 239 1.98 4.20 -9.23
C HIS A 239 1.56 4.95 -7.98
N GLY A 240 2.26 6.02 -7.59
CA GLY A 240 1.95 6.82 -6.42
C GLY A 240 1.82 8.31 -6.73
N ALA A 241 0.86 8.97 -6.06
CA ALA A 241 0.64 10.41 -6.17
C ALA A 241 0.35 11.07 -4.80
N PRO A 242 1.11 10.75 -3.73
CA PRO A 242 0.82 11.30 -2.40
C PRO A 242 1.10 12.80 -2.29
N THR A 243 1.79 13.41 -3.25
CA THR A 243 2.13 14.83 -3.22
C THR A 243 0.93 15.75 -3.44
N GLY A 244 -0.19 15.22 -3.95
CA GLY A 244 -1.34 16.03 -4.39
C GLY A 244 -1.14 16.70 -5.75
N HIS A 245 0.04 16.55 -6.35
CA HIS A 245 0.37 17.08 -7.68
C HIS A 245 0.23 16.03 -8.80
N GLY A 246 -0.50 14.94 -8.54
CA GLY A 246 -0.70 13.85 -9.48
C GLY A 246 0.49 12.90 -9.62
N PHE A 247 0.38 12.00 -10.59
CA PHE A 247 1.46 11.10 -10.97
C PHE A 247 2.62 11.85 -11.63
N ALA A 248 3.77 11.20 -11.76
CA ALA A 248 4.91 11.76 -12.46
C ALA A 248 4.53 12.14 -13.91
N ALA A 249 4.86 13.36 -14.30
CA ALA A 249 4.74 13.78 -15.70
C ALA A 249 5.89 13.13 -16.49
N VAL A 250 5.54 12.20 -17.38
CA VAL A 250 6.50 11.47 -18.22
C VAL A 250 6.40 12.01 -19.66
N PRO A 251 7.50 12.59 -20.22
CA PRO A 251 7.52 13.04 -21.60
C PRO A 251 7.43 11.86 -22.57
N ALA A 252 6.29 11.72 -23.27
CA ALA A 252 6.01 10.60 -24.17
C ALA A 252 7.08 10.46 -25.29
N ASP A 253 7.55 11.58 -25.86
CA ASP A 253 8.57 11.59 -26.89
C ASP A 253 9.92 11.07 -26.38
N GLU A 254 10.27 11.40 -25.15
CA GLU A 254 11.51 10.91 -24.54
C GLU A 254 11.38 9.42 -24.21
N ALA A 255 10.25 9.00 -23.65
CA ALA A 255 9.99 7.59 -23.41
C ALA A 255 10.11 6.76 -24.71
N GLY A 256 9.52 7.26 -25.81
CA GLY A 256 9.59 6.62 -27.13
C GLY A 256 11.04 6.55 -27.67
N ARG A 257 11.79 7.66 -27.65
CA ARG A 257 13.19 7.69 -28.10
C ARG A 257 14.09 6.75 -27.31
N ARG A 258 13.84 6.57 -26.02
CA ARG A 258 14.62 5.72 -25.12
C ARG A 258 14.04 4.30 -25.00
N ALA A 259 13.00 3.97 -25.76
CA ALA A 259 12.27 2.70 -25.69
C ALA A 259 11.84 2.32 -24.26
N ILE A 260 11.49 3.31 -23.41
CA ILE A 260 11.05 3.09 -22.04
C ILE A 260 9.57 2.71 -22.06
N THR A 261 9.24 1.59 -21.43
CA THR A 261 7.84 1.22 -21.17
C THR A 261 7.34 1.97 -19.94
N VAL A 262 6.32 2.81 -20.12
CA VAL A 262 5.69 3.56 -19.04
C VAL A 262 4.41 2.82 -18.61
N LEU A 263 4.30 2.58 -17.30
CA LEU A 263 3.23 1.85 -16.64
C LEU A 263 2.63 2.72 -15.55
N GLY A 264 1.33 2.60 -15.31
CA GLY A 264 0.62 3.28 -14.23
C GLY A 264 -0.02 2.32 -13.24
N ILE A 265 -0.62 2.85 -12.17
CA ILE A 265 -1.38 2.04 -11.22
C ILE A 265 -2.60 1.38 -11.91
N ALA A 266 -3.17 2.00 -12.92
CA ALA A 266 -4.30 1.45 -13.68
C ALA A 266 -3.94 0.18 -14.48
N ASP A 267 -2.65 -0.04 -14.76
CA ASP A 267 -2.19 -1.26 -15.42
C ASP A 267 -2.11 -2.46 -14.46
N VAL A 268 -2.21 -2.20 -13.16
CA VAL A 268 -2.26 -3.24 -12.13
C VAL A 268 -3.67 -3.84 -12.07
N GLN A 269 -3.90 -4.83 -12.92
CA GLN A 269 -5.20 -5.53 -12.98
C GLN A 269 -5.23 -6.65 -11.95
N LEU A 270 -6.12 -6.54 -10.95
CA LEU A 270 -6.29 -7.48 -9.85
C LEU A 270 -7.71 -8.04 -9.83
N THR A 271 -7.87 -9.27 -10.33
CA THR A 271 -9.09 -10.05 -10.05
C THR A 271 -9.14 -10.42 -8.57
N PRO A 272 -10.32 -10.69 -7.98
CA PRO A 272 -10.41 -11.15 -6.59
C PRO A 272 -9.49 -12.35 -6.30
N SER A 273 -9.52 -13.38 -7.15
CA SER A 273 -8.66 -14.56 -6.99
C SER A 273 -7.16 -14.24 -7.03
N ARG A 274 -6.72 -13.33 -7.91
CA ARG A 274 -5.32 -12.92 -7.96
C ARG A 274 -4.93 -12.12 -6.71
N ARG A 275 -5.83 -11.26 -6.21
CA ARG A 275 -5.63 -10.52 -4.97
C ARG A 275 -5.41 -11.48 -3.79
N VAL A 276 -6.29 -12.47 -3.64
CA VAL A 276 -6.19 -13.49 -2.59
C VAL A 276 -4.87 -14.27 -2.71
N ALA A 277 -4.49 -14.71 -3.91
CA ALA A 277 -3.24 -15.43 -4.11
C ALA A 277 -1.99 -14.60 -3.73
N LEU A 278 -1.95 -13.32 -4.11
CA LEU A 278 -0.83 -12.43 -3.77
C LEU A 278 -0.81 -12.12 -2.27
N ALA A 279 -1.97 -11.90 -1.64
CA ALA A 279 -2.08 -11.68 -0.21
C ALA A 279 -1.64 -12.92 0.59
N THR A 280 -2.08 -14.13 0.19
CA THR A 280 -1.65 -15.40 0.79
C THR A 280 -0.13 -15.51 0.77
N ARG A 281 0.49 -15.31 -0.41
CA ARG A 281 1.95 -15.33 -0.55
C ARG A 281 2.64 -14.32 0.38
N ALA A 282 2.13 -13.10 0.48
CA ALA A 282 2.71 -12.08 1.34
C ALA A 282 2.64 -12.44 2.82
N LEU A 283 1.50 -12.99 3.27
CA LEU A 283 1.33 -13.46 4.66
C LEU A 283 2.27 -14.64 4.97
N GLU A 284 2.44 -15.57 4.03
CA GLU A 284 3.38 -16.69 4.19
C GLU A 284 4.83 -16.22 4.29
N GLU A 285 5.25 -15.26 3.45
CA GLU A 285 6.58 -14.66 3.52
C GLU A 285 6.79 -13.92 4.86
N ALA A 286 5.77 -13.23 5.35
CA ALA A 286 5.83 -12.53 6.64
C ALA A 286 5.86 -13.52 7.82
N ALA A 287 5.02 -14.54 7.81
CA ALA A 287 5.01 -15.59 8.85
C ALA A 287 6.35 -16.35 8.91
N ALA A 288 7.01 -16.52 7.76
CA ALA A 288 8.34 -17.14 7.68
C ALA A 288 9.50 -16.17 8.04
N GLY A 289 9.20 -14.91 8.37
CA GLY A 289 10.20 -13.89 8.71
C GLY A 289 11.02 -13.36 7.52
N ARG A 290 10.61 -13.65 6.28
CA ARG A 290 11.28 -13.19 5.06
C ARG A 290 10.75 -11.84 4.56
N LEU A 291 9.57 -11.42 5.03
CA LEU A 291 8.99 -10.11 4.75
C LEU A 291 8.62 -9.44 6.07
N ARG A 292 9.32 -8.38 6.42
CA ARG A 292 9.07 -7.59 7.64
C ARG A 292 8.09 -6.47 7.35
N THR A 293 6.99 -6.39 8.07
CA THR A 293 6.11 -5.22 8.07
C THR A 293 6.73 -4.11 8.93
N VAL A 294 6.76 -2.90 8.40
CA VAL A 294 7.18 -1.71 9.14
C VAL A 294 5.94 -0.90 9.48
N ILE A 295 5.54 -0.92 10.74
CA ILE A 295 4.41 -0.16 11.26
C ILE A 295 4.95 1.04 12.03
N GLY A 296 4.73 2.24 11.48
CA GLY A 296 5.22 3.50 12.05
C GLY A 296 4.35 4.04 13.16
N ALA A 297 3.04 3.78 13.10
CA ALA A 297 2.12 4.18 14.16
C ALA A 297 0.84 3.32 14.15
N VAL A 298 0.23 3.21 15.34
CA VAL A 298 -1.09 2.60 15.55
C VAL A 298 -1.96 3.64 16.24
N TYR A 299 -3.16 3.87 15.70
CA TYR A 299 -4.16 4.76 16.30
C TYR A 299 -5.43 3.97 16.58
N PRO A 300 -6.16 4.25 17.67
CA PRO A 300 -7.49 3.67 17.84
C PRO A 300 -8.44 4.19 16.75
N LEU A 301 -9.45 3.39 16.40
CA LEU A 301 -10.46 3.71 15.37
C LEU A 301 -11.09 5.09 15.60
N GLU A 302 -11.36 5.42 16.86
CA GLU A 302 -11.96 6.70 17.26
C GLU A 302 -11.05 7.91 16.97
N ARG A 303 -9.77 7.67 16.75
CA ARG A 303 -8.76 8.68 16.39
C ARG A 303 -8.30 8.58 14.94
N ALA A 304 -9.13 8.01 14.06
CA ALA A 304 -8.82 7.86 12.64
C ALA A 304 -8.47 9.20 11.93
N GLY A 305 -9.06 10.31 12.37
CA GLY A 305 -8.69 11.64 11.89
C GLY A 305 -7.24 11.99 12.18
N GLU A 306 -6.73 11.67 13.38
CA GLU A 306 -5.32 11.90 13.73
C GLU A 306 -4.38 10.98 12.92
N ALA A 307 -4.80 9.73 12.66
CA ALA A 307 -4.06 8.83 11.77
C ALA A 307 -3.91 9.41 10.36
N HIS A 308 -5.01 9.96 9.79
CA HIS A 308 -4.98 10.63 8.51
C HIS A 308 -4.07 11.88 8.52
N ALA A 309 -4.15 12.72 9.56
CA ALA A 309 -3.26 13.88 9.73
C ALA A 309 -1.78 13.46 9.77
N ALA A 310 -1.46 12.36 10.48
CA ALA A 310 -0.10 11.85 10.57
C ALA A 310 0.42 11.32 9.23
N ILE A 311 -0.44 10.65 8.43
CA ILE A 311 -0.13 10.19 7.08
C ILE A 311 0.16 11.40 6.16
N GLU A 312 -0.70 12.42 6.19
CA GLU A 312 -0.54 13.65 5.40
C GLU A 312 0.72 14.44 5.79
N GLY A 313 1.08 14.44 7.08
CA GLY A 313 2.28 15.08 7.60
C GLY A 313 3.59 14.45 7.13
N ARG A 314 3.57 13.23 6.54
CA ARG A 314 4.72 12.52 5.95
C ARG A 314 5.93 12.37 6.89
N GLY A 315 5.73 12.55 8.19
CA GLY A 315 6.78 12.35 9.20
C GLY A 315 7.09 10.88 9.46
N LEU A 316 6.08 10.03 9.36
CA LEU A 316 6.17 8.62 9.72
C LEU A 316 6.94 7.78 8.69
N VAL A 317 7.41 6.63 9.15
CA VAL A 317 7.99 5.54 8.33
C VAL A 317 7.00 4.39 8.24
N GLY A 318 7.05 3.64 7.17
CA GLY A 318 6.21 2.44 7.03
C GLY A 318 4.71 2.75 7.00
N LYS A 319 3.95 1.85 7.58
CA LYS A 319 2.48 1.82 7.58
C LYS A 319 1.90 2.47 8.83
N VAL A 320 0.76 3.11 8.68
CA VAL A 320 -0.14 3.43 9.78
C VAL A 320 -1.27 2.41 9.77
N VAL A 321 -1.70 1.92 10.92
CA VAL A 321 -2.86 1.04 11.07
C VAL A 321 -3.79 1.59 12.16
N LEU A 322 -5.09 1.26 12.08
CA LEU A 322 -6.01 1.54 13.17
C LEU A 322 -6.22 0.26 13.99
N SER A 323 -6.36 0.39 15.30
CA SER A 323 -6.82 -0.67 16.21
C SER A 323 -8.28 -0.46 16.58
N VAL A 324 -9.05 -1.52 16.78
CA VAL A 324 -10.47 -1.48 17.07
C VAL A 324 -10.75 -1.84 18.52
#